data_6e1659bd70d40d869f1d10ab40b9f048
#
_entry.id   6e1659bd70d40d869f1d10ab40b9f048
#
_cell.length_a   1.000
_cell.length_b   1.000
_cell.length_c   1.000
_cell.angle_alpha   90.00
_cell.angle_beta   90.00
_cell.angle_gamma   90.00
#
_symmetry.space_group_name_H-M   'P 1'
#
loop_
_entity.id
_entity.type
_entity.pdbx_description
1 polymer ?
#
loop_
_entity_poly.entity_id
_entity_poly.type
_entity_poly.pdbx_seq_one_letter_code
_entity_poly.pdbx_strand_id
1 'polypeptide(L)'
;MKIFDYQRANSVDDAIKIDTLAEGNLAEAQRPFFIAGGTNLLDLMKLEIEQPTQLIDISRLPLNTIEATPEGGLKIGAMVSNSELAAHPVIRQDYAVLARALLSGASPQLRNKASTGGNLLQRTRCYYFYQPDSPCNKREPNSGCGAKAGLHQNLAILGTSEQCIATHPSDMAVAMRLLDAVIVIQQADGQTRQVPIAEFYRLPEQTPHIETCLNLGDLITHIILPPPLKGVHSYDKVRDRASYAFALVSVAAVIEHDNDTLTNVRLAFGGIGSQPWRNTDIEKILIGSTGDAVSIELAVATLFKEAKTDEQTEYKTVLVQRLLHHIVQRALQQPNQSSPLSSGVSA
;
A
#
# COMPACT_ATOMS: atom_id res chain seq x y z
N MET A 1 -21.80 8.53 -14.29
CA MET A 1 -21.71 9.03 -12.90
C MET A 1 -23.13 9.38 -12.45
N LYS A 2 -23.61 8.80 -11.36
CA LYS A 2 -24.92 9.09 -10.76
C LYS A 2 -24.91 10.44 -10.05
N ILE A 3 -26.10 10.99 -9.79
CA ILE A 3 -26.28 12.21 -9.00
C ILE A 3 -25.96 11.88 -7.54
N PHE A 4 -25.27 12.77 -6.85
CA PHE A 4 -24.87 12.65 -5.45
C PHE A 4 -24.96 14.02 -4.76
N ASP A 5 -25.17 14.00 -3.46
CA ASP A 5 -25.04 15.18 -2.62
C ASP A 5 -23.58 15.43 -2.28
N TYR A 6 -23.22 16.70 -2.06
CA TYR A 6 -21.87 17.09 -1.66
C TYR A 6 -21.90 17.93 -0.41
N GLN A 7 -21.13 17.51 0.59
CA GLN A 7 -20.98 18.26 1.83
C GLN A 7 -19.50 18.32 2.21
N ARG A 8 -19.03 19.49 2.67
CA ARG A 8 -17.68 19.66 3.18
C ARG A 8 -17.68 19.56 4.68
N ALA A 9 -16.82 18.71 5.23
CA ALA A 9 -16.62 18.61 6.65
C ALA A 9 -15.69 19.73 7.17
N ASN A 10 -16.02 20.28 8.35
CA ASN A 10 -15.24 21.32 9.01
C ASN A 10 -14.29 20.75 10.08
N SER A 11 -14.52 19.54 10.55
CA SER A 11 -13.70 18.82 11.51
C SER A 11 -13.77 17.32 11.24
N VAL A 12 -12.91 16.53 11.88
CA VAL A 12 -12.94 15.07 11.85
C VAL A 12 -14.27 14.56 12.40
N ASP A 13 -14.70 15.08 13.53
CA ASP A 13 -15.97 14.70 14.16
C ASP A 13 -17.19 15.06 13.29
N ASP A 14 -17.12 16.20 12.57
CA ASP A 14 -18.15 16.59 11.61
C ASP A 14 -18.23 15.60 10.45
N ALA A 15 -17.10 15.21 9.88
CA ALA A 15 -17.03 14.21 8.81
C ALA A 15 -17.67 12.88 9.20
N ILE A 16 -17.34 12.37 10.39
CA ILE A 16 -17.86 11.11 10.93
C ILE A 16 -19.36 11.18 11.18
N LYS A 17 -19.85 12.29 11.76
CA LYS A 17 -21.29 12.49 12.02
C LYS A 17 -22.11 12.52 10.72
N ILE A 18 -21.59 13.15 9.66
CA ILE A 18 -22.25 13.20 8.37
C ILE A 18 -22.40 11.78 7.79
N ASP A 19 -21.35 10.97 7.87
CA ASP A 19 -21.34 9.59 7.37
C ASP A 19 -22.34 8.70 8.13
N THR A 20 -22.38 8.80 9.45
CA THR A 20 -23.24 7.96 10.31
C THR A 20 -24.73 8.34 10.21
N LEU A 21 -25.08 9.59 9.90
CA LEU A 21 -26.46 10.02 9.71
C LEU A 21 -27.14 9.45 8.45
N ALA A 22 -26.34 8.90 7.53
CA ALA A 22 -26.86 8.28 6.30
C ALA A 22 -27.30 6.82 6.50
N GLU A 23 -27.62 6.39 7.72
CA GLU A 23 -28.09 5.04 8.03
C GLU A 23 -29.34 4.66 7.26
N GLY A 24 -29.22 3.64 6.42
CA GLY A 24 -30.30 2.99 5.68
C GLY A 24 -29.80 1.71 5.04
N ASN A 25 -30.69 0.86 4.55
CA ASN A 25 -30.39 -0.39 3.81
C ASN A 25 -29.81 -0.10 2.41
N LEU A 26 -28.80 0.79 2.33
CA LEU A 26 -28.10 1.07 1.08
C LEU A 26 -27.09 -0.03 0.77
N ALA A 27 -27.00 -0.41 -0.50
CA ALA A 27 -25.90 -1.25 -0.97
C ALA A 27 -24.56 -0.56 -0.66
N GLU A 28 -23.51 -1.33 -0.38
CA GLU A 28 -22.20 -0.78 0.02
C GLU A 28 -21.68 0.28 -0.95
N ALA A 29 -21.87 0.09 -2.25
CA ALA A 29 -21.47 1.04 -3.29
C ALA A 29 -22.33 2.33 -3.33
N GLN A 30 -23.45 2.39 -2.62
CA GLN A 30 -24.41 3.52 -2.63
C GLN A 30 -24.38 4.35 -1.33
N ARG A 31 -23.57 3.98 -0.36
CA ARG A 31 -23.42 4.73 0.89
C ARG A 31 -22.64 6.03 0.69
N PRO A 32 -22.60 6.94 1.68
CA PRO A 32 -21.69 8.08 1.67
C PRO A 32 -20.21 7.64 1.57
N PHE A 33 -19.40 8.47 0.90
CA PHE A 33 -17.97 8.25 0.78
C PHE A 33 -17.19 9.50 1.16
N PHE A 34 -16.10 9.34 1.89
CA PHE A 34 -15.12 10.40 2.07
C PHE A 34 -14.38 10.65 0.76
N ILE A 35 -14.27 11.93 0.37
CA ILE A 35 -13.45 12.35 -0.75
C ILE A 35 -12.31 13.25 -0.27
N ALA A 36 -11.07 12.84 -0.59
CA ALA A 36 -9.84 13.60 -0.40
C ALA A 36 -9.36 14.16 -1.75
N GLY A 37 -8.27 13.66 -2.31
CA GLY A 37 -7.78 14.05 -3.63
C GLY A 37 -8.63 13.57 -4.82
N GLY A 38 -9.52 12.60 -4.61
CA GLY A 38 -10.43 12.06 -5.62
C GLY A 38 -9.80 11.21 -6.72
N THR A 39 -8.47 11.03 -6.74
CA THR A 39 -7.71 10.42 -7.84
C THR A 39 -8.01 8.95 -8.14
N ASN A 40 -8.74 8.26 -7.27
CA ASN A 40 -9.27 6.93 -7.54
C ASN A 40 -10.80 6.92 -7.50
N LEU A 41 -11.42 7.53 -6.49
CA LEU A 41 -12.88 7.51 -6.33
C LEU A 41 -13.61 8.10 -7.55
N LEU A 42 -13.16 9.24 -8.07
CA LEU A 42 -13.83 9.87 -9.22
C LEU A 42 -13.78 9.02 -10.50
N ASP A 43 -12.69 8.25 -10.70
CA ASP A 43 -12.61 7.34 -11.84
C ASP A 43 -13.60 6.17 -11.68
N LEU A 44 -13.72 5.61 -10.47
CA LEU A 44 -14.70 4.56 -10.16
C LEU A 44 -16.15 5.06 -10.29
N MET A 45 -16.40 6.30 -9.90
CA MET A 45 -17.71 6.94 -10.07
C MET A 45 -18.07 7.19 -11.55
N LYS A 46 -17.09 7.58 -12.39
CA LYS A 46 -17.30 7.75 -13.84
C LYS A 46 -17.67 6.43 -14.52
N LEU A 47 -17.10 5.33 -14.06
CA LEU A 47 -17.39 3.97 -14.54
C LEU A 47 -18.61 3.34 -13.86
N GLU A 48 -19.26 4.07 -12.94
CA GLU A 48 -20.41 3.59 -12.15
C GLU A 48 -20.11 2.33 -11.31
N ILE A 49 -18.83 2.08 -10.99
CA ILE A 49 -18.40 1.03 -10.07
C ILE A 49 -18.72 1.43 -8.63
N GLU A 50 -18.39 2.67 -8.26
CA GLU A 50 -18.83 3.29 -7.02
C GLU A 50 -19.92 4.32 -7.35
N GLN A 51 -21.03 4.26 -6.63
CA GLN A 51 -22.21 5.10 -6.86
C GLN A 51 -22.67 5.75 -5.54
N PRO A 52 -21.80 6.52 -4.86
CA PRO A 52 -22.13 7.11 -3.58
C PRO A 52 -23.36 8.01 -3.71
N THR A 53 -24.23 8.00 -2.70
CA THR A 53 -25.35 8.93 -2.59
C THR A 53 -24.89 10.30 -2.10
N GLN A 54 -23.77 10.35 -1.39
CA GLN A 54 -23.20 11.57 -0.86
C GLN A 54 -21.67 11.51 -0.87
N LEU A 55 -21.02 12.63 -1.19
CA LEU A 55 -19.59 12.85 -1.00
C LEU A 55 -19.33 13.77 0.18
N ILE A 56 -18.53 13.31 1.13
CA ILE A 56 -18.08 14.05 2.30
C ILE A 56 -16.65 14.53 2.04
N ASP A 57 -16.49 15.80 1.70
CA ASP A 57 -15.18 16.37 1.37
C ASP A 57 -14.36 16.63 2.65
N ILE A 58 -13.29 15.86 2.79
CA ILE A 58 -12.31 15.94 3.89
C ILE A 58 -11.01 16.64 3.49
N SER A 59 -10.93 17.19 2.28
CA SER A 59 -9.68 17.74 1.71
C SER A 59 -9.13 18.96 2.45
N ARG A 60 -9.94 19.61 3.28
CA ARG A 60 -9.54 20.79 4.07
C ARG A 60 -9.39 20.52 5.55
N LEU A 61 -9.54 19.29 5.99
CA LEU A 61 -9.26 18.95 7.39
C LEU A 61 -7.78 19.18 7.71
N PRO A 62 -7.44 19.62 8.94
CA PRO A 62 -6.06 19.91 9.36
C PRO A 62 -5.26 18.61 9.60
N LEU A 63 -5.21 17.74 8.61
CA LEU A 63 -4.54 16.44 8.61
C LEU A 63 -3.39 16.41 7.59
N ASN A 64 -2.73 17.54 7.34
CA ASN A 64 -1.71 17.71 6.30
C ASN A 64 -0.33 18.05 6.88
N THR A 65 -0.06 17.69 8.14
CA THR A 65 1.24 17.89 8.80
C THR A 65 2.07 16.60 8.81
N ILE A 66 3.39 16.75 8.89
CA ILE A 66 4.36 15.68 9.16
C ILE A 66 5.15 16.12 10.39
N GLU A 67 5.05 15.34 11.47
CA GLU A 67 5.59 15.71 12.78
C GLU A 67 6.46 14.55 13.32
N ALA A 68 7.53 14.89 14.04
CA ALA A 68 8.29 13.88 14.77
C ALA A 68 7.47 13.33 15.95
N THR A 69 7.59 12.03 16.21
CA THR A 69 7.02 11.43 17.43
C THR A 69 8.03 11.42 18.57
N PRO A 70 7.56 11.38 19.83
CA PRO A 70 8.47 11.32 20.99
C PRO A 70 9.42 10.09 20.94
N GLU A 71 8.99 9.03 20.28
CA GLU A 71 9.75 7.78 20.12
C GLU A 71 10.81 7.87 18.98
N GLY A 72 10.94 9.03 18.33
CA GLY A 72 11.89 9.26 17.23
C GLY A 72 11.43 8.79 15.86
N GLY A 73 10.14 8.49 15.71
CA GLY A 73 9.48 8.19 14.44
C GLY A 73 8.82 9.43 13.80
N LEU A 74 7.91 9.21 12.87
CA LEU A 74 7.12 10.26 12.21
C LEU A 74 5.62 10.00 12.30
N LYS A 75 4.83 11.03 12.57
CA LYS A 75 3.38 11.07 12.44
C LYS A 75 3.02 11.86 11.20
N ILE A 76 2.39 11.21 10.24
CA ILE A 76 2.05 11.74 8.92
C ILE A 76 0.53 11.88 8.84
N GLY A 77 0.03 13.09 8.62
CA GLY A 77 -1.40 13.33 8.43
C GLY A 77 -1.94 12.67 7.16
N ALA A 78 -3.15 12.14 7.23
CA ALA A 78 -3.77 11.39 6.13
C ALA A 78 -3.98 12.25 4.87
N MET A 79 -4.04 13.57 5.00
CA MET A 79 -4.21 14.54 3.92
C MET A 79 -2.90 15.05 3.32
N VAL A 80 -1.73 14.68 3.86
CA VAL A 80 -0.43 14.97 3.22
C VAL A 80 -0.44 14.38 1.82
N SER A 81 -0.14 15.20 0.81
CA SER A 81 -0.09 14.73 -0.58
C SER A 81 1.10 13.79 -0.79
N ASN A 82 0.96 12.86 -1.72
CA ASN A 82 2.06 11.95 -2.07
C ASN A 82 3.32 12.69 -2.54
N SER A 83 3.16 13.87 -3.18
CA SER A 83 4.29 14.72 -3.58
C SER A 83 4.99 15.36 -2.40
N GLU A 84 4.24 15.93 -1.46
CA GLU A 84 4.79 16.54 -0.24
C GLU A 84 5.51 15.48 0.61
N LEU A 85 4.87 14.31 0.79
CA LEU A 85 5.48 13.21 1.53
C LEU A 85 6.79 12.76 0.88
N ALA A 86 6.82 12.55 -0.44
CA ALA A 86 8.02 12.13 -1.16
C ALA A 86 9.14 13.19 -1.14
N ALA A 87 8.78 14.48 -1.08
CA ALA A 87 9.72 15.60 -1.07
C ALA A 87 10.23 15.96 0.33
N HIS A 88 9.55 15.50 1.39
CA HIS A 88 9.88 15.86 2.77
C HIS A 88 11.32 15.46 3.12
N PRO A 89 12.16 16.37 3.69
CA PRO A 89 13.59 16.11 3.93
C PRO A 89 13.85 14.84 4.72
N VAL A 90 13.15 14.64 5.85
CA VAL A 90 13.30 13.46 6.72
C VAL A 90 12.89 12.18 5.98
N ILE A 91 11.82 12.21 5.16
CA ILE A 91 11.40 11.04 4.36
C ILE A 91 12.45 10.69 3.30
N ARG A 92 13.02 11.69 2.65
CA ARG A 92 14.08 11.47 1.64
C ARG A 92 15.37 10.92 2.24
N GLN A 93 15.70 11.35 3.45
CA GLN A 93 16.95 11.01 4.12
C GLN A 93 16.81 9.71 4.93
N ASP A 94 15.83 9.63 5.81
CA ASP A 94 15.76 8.57 6.84
C ASP A 94 14.78 7.44 6.46
N TYR A 95 13.82 7.72 5.56
CA TYR A 95 12.85 6.75 5.04
C TYR A 95 12.90 6.68 3.51
N ALA A 96 14.10 6.69 2.93
CA ALA A 96 14.29 6.82 1.48
C ALA A 96 13.55 5.75 0.65
N VAL A 97 13.32 4.55 1.19
CA VAL A 97 12.49 3.51 0.57
C VAL A 97 11.07 4.00 0.31
N LEU A 98 10.47 4.79 1.21
CA LEU A 98 9.13 5.34 1.06
C LEU A 98 9.12 6.45 -0.02
N ALA A 99 10.09 7.35 -0.03
CA ALA A 99 10.21 8.37 -1.08
C ALA A 99 10.33 7.73 -2.46
N ARG A 100 11.18 6.71 -2.60
CA ARG A 100 11.40 5.96 -3.86
C ARG A 100 10.13 5.24 -4.32
N ALA A 101 9.41 4.59 -3.41
CA ALA A 101 8.13 3.93 -3.70
C ALA A 101 7.08 4.93 -4.22
N LEU A 102 6.91 6.06 -3.53
CA LEU A 102 5.99 7.13 -3.95
C LEU A 102 6.33 7.68 -5.33
N LEU A 103 7.62 7.93 -5.61
CA LEU A 103 8.08 8.46 -6.89
C LEU A 103 7.99 7.43 -8.03
N SER A 104 7.97 6.13 -7.72
CA SER A 104 7.75 5.05 -8.70
C SER A 104 6.30 4.92 -9.15
N GLY A 105 5.35 5.46 -8.37
CA GLY A 105 3.91 5.40 -8.64
C GLY A 105 3.37 6.66 -9.31
N ALA A 106 2.27 6.51 -10.03
CA ALA A 106 1.47 7.58 -10.63
C ALA A 106 2.28 8.57 -11.51
N SER A 107 1.67 9.71 -11.84
CA SER A 107 2.32 10.88 -12.44
C SER A 107 2.54 11.97 -11.39
N PRO A 108 3.39 12.99 -11.64
CA PRO A 108 3.53 14.14 -10.75
C PRO A 108 2.19 14.83 -10.46
N GLN A 109 1.33 14.99 -11.46
CA GLN A 109 0.01 15.61 -11.34
C GLN A 109 -0.90 14.83 -10.37
N LEU A 110 -0.93 13.50 -10.52
CA LEU A 110 -1.72 12.65 -9.60
C LEU A 110 -1.13 12.68 -8.19
N ARG A 111 0.18 12.60 -8.01
CA ARG A 111 0.82 12.67 -6.70
C ARG A 111 0.55 13.98 -5.96
N ASN A 112 0.40 15.10 -6.69
CA ASN A 112 0.05 16.40 -6.11
C ASN A 112 -1.37 16.44 -5.53
N LYS A 113 -2.25 15.52 -5.93
CA LYS A 113 -3.65 15.43 -5.47
C LYS A 113 -3.92 14.22 -4.58
N ALA A 114 -3.27 13.09 -4.86
CA ALA A 114 -3.43 11.88 -4.08
C ALA A 114 -2.93 12.11 -2.65
N SER A 115 -3.77 11.84 -1.67
CA SER A 115 -3.44 11.93 -0.24
C SER A 115 -2.86 10.61 0.27
N THR A 116 -2.12 10.68 1.37
CA THR A 116 -1.51 9.51 2.01
C THR A 116 -2.57 8.51 2.48
N GLY A 117 -3.62 8.95 3.16
CA GLY A 117 -4.74 8.09 3.56
C GLY A 117 -5.47 7.49 2.35
N GLY A 118 -5.76 8.31 1.34
CA GLY A 118 -6.40 7.83 0.10
C GLY A 118 -5.56 6.84 -0.70
N ASN A 119 -4.24 6.94 -0.66
CA ASN A 119 -3.34 5.99 -1.30
C ASN A 119 -3.42 4.59 -0.66
N LEU A 120 -3.58 4.50 0.66
CA LEU A 120 -3.81 3.23 1.36
C LEU A 120 -5.13 2.57 0.94
N LEU A 121 -6.14 3.36 0.57
CA LEU A 121 -7.49 2.92 0.23
C LEU A 121 -7.73 2.77 -1.28
N GLN A 122 -6.71 2.92 -2.12
CA GLN A 122 -6.90 2.75 -3.56
C GLN A 122 -7.29 1.32 -3.90
N ARG A 123 -8.32 1.18 -4.76
CA ARG A 123 -8.85 -0.11 -5.18
C ARG A 123 -7.94 -0.79 -6.21
N THR A 124 -8.07 -2.10 -6.34
CA THR A 124 -7.34 -2.91 -7.34
C THR A 124 -7.42 -2.32 -8.75
N ARG A 125 -6.50 -2.75 -9.63
CA ARG A 125 -6.52 -2.44 -11.07
C ARG A 125 -6.83 -3.66 -11.92
N CYS A 126 -7.51 -4.66 -11.35
CA CYS A 126 -8.01 -5.82 -12.06
C CYS A 126 -8.97 -5.38 -13.19
N TYR A 127 -8.72 -5.83 -14.42
CA TYR A 127 -9.55 -5.46 -15.58
C TYR A 127 -11.03 -5.81 -15.36
N TYR A 128 -11.32 -6.96 -14.78
CA TYR A 128 -12.69 -7.44 -14.52
C TYR A 128 -13.40 -6.63 -13.44
N PHE A 129 -12.65 -6.03 -12.52
CA PHE A 129 -13.20 -5.07 -11.56
C PHE A 129 -13.61 -3.77 -12.26
N TYR A 130 -12.85 -3.33 -13.27
CA TYR A 130 -13.10 -2.10 -14.03
C TYR A 130 -14.11 -2.28 -15.17
N GLN A 131 -14.54 -3.50 -15.49
CA GLN A 131 -15.55 -3.80 -16.50
C GLN A 131 -16.88 -4.13 -15.82
N PRO A 132 -17.88 -3.22 -15.80
CA PRO A 132 -19.15 -3.44 -15.10
C PRO A 132 -19.90 -4.71 -15.52
N ASP A 133 -19.81 -5.10 -16.79
CA ASP A 133 -20.47 -6.29 -17.34
C ASP A 133 -19.77 -7.62 -17.00
N SER A 134 -18.56 -7.57 -16.43
CA SER A 134 -17.83 -8.77 -16.07
C SER A 134 -18.17 -9.23 -14.65
N PRO A 135 -18.26 -10.56 -14.39
CA PRO A 135 -18.46 -11.06 -13.03
C PRO A 135 -17.28 -10.69 -12.13
N CYS A 136 -17.56 -10.07 -10.97
CA CYS A 136 -16.53 -9.63 -10.03
C CYS A 136 -17.06 -9.60 -8.58
N ASN A 137 -16.70 -10.61 -7.78
CA ASN A 137 -17.08 -10.71 -6.36
C ASN A 137 -16.59 -9.52 -5.50
N LYS A 138 -15.55 -8.80 -5.95
CA LYS A 138 -15.06 -7.60 -5.27
C LYS A 138 -15.95 -6.38 -5.50
N ARG A 139 -16.66 -6.32 -6.61
CA ARG A 139 -17.61 -5.27 -6.95
C ARG A 139 -19.04 -5.65 -6.55
N GLU A 140 -19.43 -6.88 -6.89
CA GLU A 140 -20.76 -7.42 -6.62
C GLU A 140 -20.62 -8.82 -5.99
N PRO A 141 -20.85 -8.96 -4.68
CA PRO A 141 -20.72 -10.22 -3.99
C PRO A 141 -21.53 -11.35 -4.65
N ASN A 142 -20.93 -12.53 -4.76
CA ASN A 142 -21.52 -13.75 -5.38
C ASN A 142 -21.75 -13.69 -6.90
N SER A 143 -21.26 -12.65 -7.60
CA SER A 143 -21.35 -12.59 -9.06
C SER A 143 -20.31 -13.46 -9.79
N GLY A 144 -19.29 -13.94 -9.08
CA GLY A 144 -18.17 -14.72 -9.64
C GLY A 144 -16.90 -13.90 -9.84
N CYS A 145 -15.90 -14.52 -10.47
CA CYS A 145 -14.62 -13.88 -10.78
C CYS A 145 -14.21 -14.17 -12.23
N GLY A 146 -14.43 -13.21 -13.12
CA GLY A 146 -14.07 -13.33 -14.55
C GLY A 146 -12.57 -13.51 -14.79
N ALA A 147 -11.73 -13.05 -13.87
CA ALA A 147 -10.28 -13.15 -13.98
C ALA A 147 -9.76 -14.59 -13.96
N LYS A 148 -10.42 -15.50 -13.22
CA LYS A 148 -9.95 -16.90 -13.08
C LYS A 148 -10.00 -17.69 -14.39
N ALA A 149 -10.95 -17.34 -15.25
CA ALA A 149 -11.09 -18.00 -16.58
C ALA A 149 -10.51 -17.15 -17.73
N GLY A 150 -10.04 -15.95 -17.44
CA GLY A 150 -9.58 -15.00 -18.45
C GLY A 150 -8.11 -14.62 -18.32
N LEU A 151 -7.74 -13.43 -18.85
CA LEU A 151 -6.39 -12.90 -18.75
C LEU A 151 -6.12 -12.42 -17.32
N HIS A 152 -5.12 -12.99 -16.66
CA HIS A 152 -4.78 -12.68 -15.27
C HIS A 152 -3.28 -12.57 -14.98
N GLN A 153 -2.46 -12.40 -16.01
CA GLN A 153 -1.01 -12.28 -15.90
C GLN A 153 -0.57 -11.19 -14.89
N ASN A 154 -1.34 -10.12 -14.73
CA ASN A 154 -1.02 -9.00 -13.82
C ASN A 154 -1.63 -9.16 -12.43
N LEU A 155 -2.27 -10.30 -12.14
CA LEU A 155 -2.98 -10.50 -10.88
C LEU A 155 -2.12 -11.20 -9.83
N ALA A 156 -2.66 -11.39 -8.63
CA ALA A 156 -1.94 -11.92 -7.48
C ALA A 156 -1.74 -13.44 -7.57
N ILE A 157 -0.61 -13.89 -7.01
CA ILE A 157 -0.26 -15.30 -6.84
C ILE A 157 -0.17 -15.70 -5.36
N LEU A 158 -0.18 -14.71 -4.45
CA LEU A 158 -0.18 -14.90 -2.99
C LEU A 158 -1.41 -14.25 -2.36
N GLY A 159 -1.92 -14.85 -1.28
CA GLY A 159 -3.09 -14.34 -0.56
C GLY A 159 -4.37 -14.31 -1.41
N THR A 160 -4.46 -15.15 -2.42
CA THR A 160 -5.63 -15.29 -3.29
C THR A 160 -6.65 -16.25 -2.69
N SER A 161 -7.89 -16.19 -3.17
CA SER A 161 -8.95 -17.14 -2.79
C SER A 161 -9.69 -17.67 -4.02
N GLU A 162 -10.63 -18.60 -3.78
CA GLU A 162 -11.55 -19.04 -4.83
C GLU A 162 -12.46 -17.91 -5.31
N GLN A 163 -12.65 -16.86 -4.49
CA GLN A 163 -13.51 -15.73 -4.80
C GLN A 163 -12.80 -14.60 -5.54
N CYS A 164 -11.46 -14.44 -5.36
CA CYS A 164 -10.74 -13.31 -5.96
C CYS A 164 -9.23 -13.55 -6.01
N ILE A 165 -8.62 -13.12 -7.13
CA ILE A 165 -7.16 -13.15 -7.37
C ILE A 165 -6.60 -11.74 -7.65
N ALA A 166 -7.30 -10.68 -7.25
CA ALA A 166 -6.89 -9.30 -7.52
C ALA A 166 -5.63 -8.91 -6.76
N THR A 167 -4.79 -8.08 -7.38
CA THR A 167 -3.54 -7.57 -6.82
C THR A 167 -3.77 -6.24 -6.10
N HIS A 168 -3.09 -6.02 -4.98
CA HIS A 168 -3.02 -4.70 -4.32
C HIS A 168 -2.10 -3.77 -5.13
N PRO A 169 -2.53 -2.54 -5.45
CA PRO A 169 -1.82 -1.70 -6.43
C PRO A 169 -0.82 -0.70 -5.84
N SER A 170 -0.80 -0.46 -4.52
CA SER A 170 -0.07 0.64 -3.92
C SER A 170 1.41 0.35 -3.70
N ASP A 171 2.29 1.04 -4.43
CA ASP A 171 3.74 1.05 -4.18
C ASP A 171 4.07 1.62 -2.79
N MET A 172 3.38 2.69 -2.37
CA MET A 172 3.54 3.31 -1.05
C MET A 172 3.25 2.32 0.08
N ALA A 173 2.15 1.57 -0.04
CA ALA A 173 1.77 0.59 0.98
C ALA A 173 2.79 -0.55 1.12
N VAL A 174 3.49 -0.92 0.04
CA VAL A 174 4.61 -1.89 0.09
C VAL A 174 5.75 -1.35 0.94
N ALA A 175 6.16 -0.11 0.73
CA ALA A 175 7.19 0.53 1.54
C ALA A 175 6.74 0.70 3.00
N MET A 176 5.49 1.09 3.25
CA MET A 176 4.92 1.20 4.59
C MET A 176 4.84 -0.15 5.30
N ARG A 177 4.58 -1.25 4.57
CA ARG A 177 4.57 -2.62 5.10
C ARG A 177 5.95 -3.06 5.56
N LEU A 178 7.00 -2.69 4.81
CA LEU A 178 8.39 -2.91 5.21
C LEU A 178 8.75 -2.12 6.47
N LEU A 179 8.28 -0.87 6.55
CA LEU A 179 8.56 0.06 7.65
C LEU A 179 7.74 -0.21 8.91
N ASP A 180 6.86 -1.21 8.91
CA ASP A 180 5.93 -1.51 10.03
C ASP A 180 5.08 -0.29 10.44
N ALA A 181 4.55 0.43 9.45
CA ALA A 181 3.70 1.59 9.68
C ALA A 181 2.45 1.22 10.49
N VAL A 182 1.99 2.16 11.32
CA VAL A 182 0.75 2.06 12.10
C VAL A 182 -0.25 3.08 11.59
N ILE A 183 -1.48 2.64 11.32
CA ILE A 183 -2.57 3.45 10.81
C ILE A 183 -3.44 3.92 11.98
N VAL A 184 -3.61 5.22 12.14
CA VAL A 184 -4.45 5.83 13.17
C VAL A 184 -5.82 6.12 12.58
N ILE A 185 -6.83 5.54 13.19
CA ILE A 185 -8.22 5.56 12.73
C ILE A 185 -9.08 6.21 13.80
N GLN A 186 -9.80 7.25 13.42
CA GLN A 186 -10.89 7.79 14.21
C GLN A 186 -12.15 7.00 13.89
N GLN A 187 -12.77 6.41 14.91
CA GLN A 187 -13.96 5.56 14.77
C GLN A 187 -15.25 6.38 14.86
N ALA A 188 -16.33 5.80 14.36
CA ALA A 188 -17.66 6.43 14.38
C ALA A 188 -18.17 6.78 15.79
N ASP A 189 -17.73 6.05 16.82
CA ASP A 189 -18.06 6.28 18.24
C ASP A 189 -17.18 7.38 18.90
N GLY A 190 -16.30 8.02 18.14
CA GLY A 190 -15.37 9.05 18.63
C GLY A 190 -14.10 8.49 19.25
N GLN A 191 -13.90 7.17 19.33
CA GLN A 191 -12.67 6.59 19.83
C GLN A 191 -11.60 6.55 18.73
N THR A 192 -10.34 6.55 19.14
CA THR A 192 -9.19 6.40 18.23
C THR A 192 -8.58 5.03 18.44
N ARG A 193 -8.34 4.30 17.34
CA ARG A 193 -7.59 3.05 17.36
C ARG A 193 -6.35 3.12 16.47
N GLN A 194 -5.34 2.36 16.83
CA GLN A 194 -4.12 2.19 16.06
C GLN A 194 -4.06 0.77 15.52
N VAL A 195 -3.82 0.64 14.21
CA VAL A 195 -3.78 -0.66 13.54
C VAL A 195 -2.46 -0.79 12.79
N PRO A 196 -1.63 -1.80 13.10
CA PRO A 196 -0.46 -2.12 12.28
C PRO A 196 -0.87 -2.36 10.83
N ILE A 197 -0.08 -1.86 9.86
CA ILE A 197 -0.38 -2.07 8.43
C ILE A 197 -0.46 -3.57 8.07
N ALA A 198 0.20 -4.43 8.84
CA ALA A 198 0.12 -5.88 8.71
C ALA A 198 -1.29 -6.46 8.92
N GLU A 199 -2.13 -5.76 9.70
CA GLU A 199 -3.47 -6.15 10.08
C GLU A 199 -4.55 -5.29 9.41
N PHE A 200 -4.13 -4.26 8.67
CA PHE A 200 -5.04 -3.30 8.08
C PHE A 200 -5.79 -3.86 6.87
N TYR A 201 -5.08 -4.57 5.98
CA TYR A 201 -5.70 -5.17 4.79
C TYR A 201 -6.22 -6.57 5.10
N ARG A 202 -7.37 -6.91 4.51
CA ARG A 202 -7.96 -8.25 4.60
C ARG A 202 -7.65 -9.07 3.36
N LEU A 203 -7.36 -10.35 3.55
CA LEU A 203 -7.31 -11.31 2.46
C LEU A 203 -8.73 -11.51 1.90
N PRO A 204 -8.88 -11.80 0.60
CA PRO A 204 -10.19 -11.88 -0.04
C PRO A 204 -11.09 -13.00 0.50
N GLU A 205 -10.53 -14.12 0.92
CA GLU A 205 -11.25 -15.29 1.45
C GLU A 205 -12.63 -15.47 0.81
N GLN A 206 -13.72 -15.38 1.58
CA GLN A 206 -15.10 -15.44 1.10
C GLN A 206 -15.72 -14.06 0.85
N THR A 207 -15.04 -12.97 1.27
CA THR A 207 -15.58 -11.60 1.26
C THR A 207 -14.62 -10.62 0.58
N PRO A 208 -14.31 -10.79 -0.72
CA PRO A 208 -13.32 -9.96 -1.41
C PRO A 208 -13.71 -8.47 -1.55
N HIS A 209 -14.98 -8.12 -1.34
CA HIS A 209 -15.47 -6.74 -1.30
C HIS A 209 -15.02 -5.99 -0.03
N ILE A 210 -14.70 -6.70 1.05
CA ILE A 210 -14.18 -6.12 2.29
C ILE A 210 -12.64 -6.14 2.24
N GLU A 211 -12.03 -5.02 1.87
CA GLU A 211 -10.58 -4.95 1.59
C GLU A 211 -9.74 -4.55 2.79
N THR A 212 -10.35 -3.94 3.82
CA THR A 212 -9.65 -3.42 5.00
C THR A 212 -10.41 -3.74 6.28
N CYS A 213 -9.79 -3.42 7.42
CA CYS A 213 -10.42 -3.55 8.74
C CYS A 213 -11.28 -2.32 9.14
N LEU A 214 -11.47 -1.35 8.23
CA LEU A 214 -12.32 -0.19 8.49
C LEU A 214 -13.79 -0.58 8.58
N ASN A 215 -14.46 0.00 9.55
CA ASN A 215 -15.91 -0.04 9.65
C ASN A 215 -16.53 1.19 8.96
N LEU A 216 -17.85 1.19 8.80
CA LEU A 216 -18.57 2.37 8.31
C LEU A 216 -18.32 3.54 9.27
N GLY A 217 -18.05 4.71 8.73
CA GLY A 217 -17.75 5.91 9.51
C GLY A 217 -16.32 6.02 10.03
N ASP A 218 -15.50 4.97 9.89
CA ASP A 218 -14.08 5.03 10.26
C ASP A 218 -13.30 5.94 9.31
N LEU A 219 -12.53 6.88 9.86
CA LEU A 219 -11.69 7.80 9.10
C LEU A 219 -10.21 7.64 9.45
N ILE A 220 -9.36 7.36 8.46
CA ILE A 220 -7.91 7.41 8.66
C ILE A 220 -7.50 8.87 8.89
N THR A 221 -6.88 9.15 10.03
CA THR A 221 -6.40 10.48 10.38
C THR A 221 -4.90 10.65 10.21
N HIS A 222 -4.11 9.65 10.58
CA HIS A 222 -2.66 9.70 10.49
C HIS A 222 -2.06 8.31 10.17
N ILE A 223 -0.80 8.34 9.76
CA ILE A 223 0.07 7.18 9.67
C ILE A 223 1.30 7.45 10.55
N ILE A 224 1.66 6.50 11.40
CA ILE A 224 2.86 6.57 12.24
C ILE A 224 3.91 5.65 11.65
N LEU A 225 5.10 6.18 11.38
CA LEU A 225 6.29 5.40 11.06
C LEU A 225 7.13 5.26 12.33
N PRO A 226 7.63 4.05 12.64
CA PRO A 226 8.61 3.85 13.70
C PRO A 226 9.90 4.64 13.44
N PRO A 227 10.84 4.69 14.40
CA PRO A 227 12.18 5.23 14.17
C PRO A 227 12.83 4.67 12.90
N PRO A 228 13.62 5.49 12.17
CA PRO A 228 14.18 5.08 10.90
C PRO A 228 15.10 3.88 11.02
N LEU A 229 15.03 3.03 10.01
CA LEU A 229 15.89 1.86 9.88
C LEU A 229 17.26 2.29 9.33
N LYS A 230 18.33 1.66 9.84
CA LYS A 230 19.67 1.76 9.26
C LYS A 230 19.77 0.89 8.01
N GLY A 231 20.78 1.15 7.18
CA GLY A 231 21.09 0.32 6.02
C GLY A 231 20.76 0.99 4.69
N VAL A 232 20.93 0.25 3.62
CA VAL A 232 20.69 0.70 2.25
C VAL A 232 19.20 0.55 1.92
N HIS A 233 18.52 1.68 1.74
CA HIS A 233 17.12 1.73 1.35
C HIS A 233 16.95 1.58 -0.16
N SER A 234 16.11 0.68 -0.62
CA SER A 234 15.80 0.43 -2.03
C SER A 234 14.31 0.25 -2.26
N TYR A 235 13.85 0.70 -3.42
CA TYR A 235 12.54 0.33 -3.98
C TYR A 235 12.71 0.15 -5.48
N ASP A 236 12.53 -1.05 -5.95
CA ASP A 236 12.67 -1.41 -7.36
C ASP A 236 11.39 -2.05 -7.87
N LYS A 237 11.03 -1.72 -9.11
CA LYS A 237 9.75 -2.06 -9.70
C LYS A 237 9.91 -2.44 -11.15
N VAL A 238 9.48 -3.66 -11.48
CA VAL A 238 9.32 -4.12 -12.86
C VAL A 238 7.93 -3.77 -13.36
N ARG A 239 7.84 -3.16 -14.53
CA ARG A 239 6.60 -2.64 -15.12
C ARG A 239 6.68 -2.64 -16.65
N ASP A 240 5.53 -2.62 -17.32
CA ASP A 240 5.43 -2.73 -18.79
C ASP A 240 5.97 -1.51 -19.55
N ARG A 241 6.12 -0.36 -18.90
CA ARG A 241 6.60 0.90 -19.51
C ARG A 241 7.37 1.74 -18.50
N ALA A 242 8.15 2.70 -18.99
CA ALA A 242 9.08 3.50 -18.20
C ALA A 242 8.43 4.35 -17.09
N SER A 243 7.17 4.75 -17.24
CA SER A 243 6.43 5.53 -16.23
C SER A 243 4.93 5.24 -16.29
N TYR A 244 4.21 5.66 -15.24
CA TYR A 244 2.75 5.58 -15.17
C TYR A 244 2.22 4.16 -15.45
N ALA A 245 2.82 3.17 -14.80
CA ALA A 245 2.37 1.78 -14.84
C ALA A 245 2.43 1.16 -13.44
N PHE A 246 1.49 0.27 -13.15
CA PHE A 246 1.51 -0.54 -11.93
C PHE A 246 2.60 -1.60 -12.02
N ALA A 247 3.00 -2.13 -10.87
CA ALA A 247 4.04 -3.14 -10.81
C ALA A 247 3.52 -4.49 -11.35
N LEU A 248 4.30 -5.12 -12.22
CA LEU A 248 4.24 -6.56 -12.41
C LEU A 248 4.75 -7.25 -11.14
N VAL A 249 5.92 -6.81 -10.66
CA VAL A 249 6.47 -7.09 -9.33
C VAL A 249 7.22 -5.87 -8.83
N SER A 250 7.26 -5.67 -7.51
CA SER A 250 8.11 -4.67 -6.87
C SER A 250 8.66 -5.20 -5.56
N VAL A 251 9.81 -4.68 -5.16
CA VAL A 251 10.48 -5.01 -3.90
C VAL A 251 10.90 -3.73 -3.20
N ALA A 252 10.39 -3.52 -2.00
CA ALA A 252 10.96 -2.61 -1.02
C ALA A 252 11.99 -3.36 -0.19
N ALA A 253 13.15 -2.77 0.03
CA ALA A 253 14.22 -3.38 0.81
C ALA A 253 14.93 -2.34 1.68
N VAL A 254 15.29 -2.74 2.91
CA VAL A 254 16.28 -2.08 3.75
C VAL A 254 17.27 -3.14 4.19
N ILE A 255 18.54 -2.98 3.81
CA ILE A 255 19.57 -3.97 3.97
C ILE A 255 20.77 -3.34 4.68
N GLU A 256 21.18 -3.92 5.82
CA GLU A 256 22.46 -3.63 6.47
C GLU A 256 23.44 -4.77 6.17
N HIS A 257 24.71 -4.43 6.01
CA HIS A 257 25.77 -5.40 5.80
C HIS A 257 27.05 -4.99 6.53
N ASP A 258 27.87 -5.97 6.85
CA ASP A 258 29.26 -5.79 7.28
C ASP A 258 30.16 -6.50 6.27
N ASN A 259 30.94 -5.72 5.53
CA ASN A 259 31.63 -6.18 4.33
C ASN A 259 30.63 -6.89 3.37
N ASP A 260 30.86 -8.15 3.05
CA ASP A 260 30.01 -8.95 2.16
C ASP A 260 28.91 -9.73 2.90
N THR A 261 28.73 -9.55 4.21
CA THR A 261 27.76 -10.31 5.00
C THR A 261 26.54 -9.46 5.34
N LEU A 262 25.36 -9.95 5.03
CA LEU A 262 24.09 -9.29 5.35
C LEU A 262 23.82 -9.41 6.86
N THR A 263 23.77 -8.29 7.57
CA THR A 263 23.55 -8.26 9.03
C THR A 263 22.11 -8.00 9.42
N ASN A 264 21.37 -7.26 8.59
CA ASN A 264 19.94 -7.06 8.77
C ASN A 264 19.28 -6.93 7.39
N VAL A 265 18.13 -7.56 7.22
CA VAL A 265 17.38 -7.55 5.97
C VAL A 265 15.89 -7.37 6.29
N ARG A 266 15.28 -6.38 5.67
CA ARG A 266 13.82 -6.19 5.65
C ARG A 266 13.33 -6.10 4.22
N LEU A 267 12.27 -6.85 3.91
CA LEU A 267 11.73 -6.97 2.56
C LEU A 267 10.20 -6.89 2.58
N ALA A 268 9.65 -6.17 1.62
CA ALA A 268 8.22 -6.25 1.31
C ALA A 268 8.01 -6.23 -0.22
N PHE A 269 6.96 -6.89 -0.67
CA PHE A 269 6.73 -7.17 -2.07
C PHE A 269 5.39 -6.60 -2.52
N GLY A 270 5.36 -6.05 -3.73
CA GLY A 270 4.15 -5.62 -4.44
C GLY A 270 4.00 -6.31 -5.78
N GLY A 271 2.78 -6.26 -6.33
CA GLY A 271 2.46 -6.90 -7.61
C GLY A 271 2.28 -8.41 -7.55
N ILE A 272 2.54 -9.06 -6.42
CA ILE A 272 2.44 -10.52 -6.25
C ILE A 272 1.32 -10.96 -5.31
N GLY A 273 0.79 -10.06 -4.49
CA GLY A 273 -0.19 -10.39 -3.46
C GLY A 273 -1.46 -9.54 -3.52
N SER A 274 -2.52 -10.03 -2.90
CA SER A 274 -3.78 -9.31 -2.70
C SER A 274 -3.66 -8.15 -1.70
N GLN A 275 -2.54 -8.11 -0.98
CA GLN A 275 -2.10 -7.03 -0.08
C GLN A 275 -0.59 -6.83 -0.22
N PRO A 276 0.01 -5.74 0.33
CA PRO A 276 1.47 -5.61 0.44
C PRO A 276 2.04 -6.81 1.19
N TRP A 277 2.90 -7.59 0.54
CA TRP A 277 3.33 -8.89 1.07
C TRP A 277 4.67 -8.80 1.78
N ARG A 278 4.77 -9.38 2.98
CA ARG A 278 6.02 -9.52 3.72
C ARG A 278 6.06 -10.89 4.38
N ASN A 279 7.20 -11.55 4.29
CA ASN A 279 7.48 -12.81 4.96
C ASN A 279 8.82 -12.68 5.69
N THR A 280 8.79 -12.70 7.03
CA THR A 280 10.00 -12.55 7.85
C THR A 280 10.92 -13.77 7.83
N ASP A 281 10.45 -14.94 7.40
CA ASP A 281 11.31 -16.13 7.32
C ASP A 281 12.32 -16.01 6.19
N ILE A 282 11.96 -15.34 5.07
CA ILE A 282 12.93 -15.08 4.01
C ILE A 282 13.98 -14.05 4.43
N GLU A 283 13.63 -13.11 5.29
CA GLU A 283 14.57 -12.15 5.87
C GLU A 283 15.62 -12.88 6.73
N LYS A 284 15.17 -13.83 7.57
CA LYS A 284 16.06 -14.68 8.39
C LYS A 284 17.01 -15.56 7.57
N ILE A 285 16.54 -16.08 6.42
CA ILE A 285 17.36 -16.88 5.50
C ILE A 285 18.52 -16.05 4.94
N LEU A 286 18.27 -14.78 4.63
CA LEU A 286 19.28 -13.89 4.06
C LEU A 286 20.25 -13.33 5.09
N ILE A 287 19.83 -13.12 6.34
CA ILE A 287 20.70 -12.64 7.42
C ILE A 287 21.81 -13.66 7.69
N GLY A 288 23.07 -13.20 7.72
CA GLY A 288 24.28 -14.00 7.88
C GLY A 288 24.81 -14.60 6.57
N SER A 289 24.10 -14.45 5.44
CA SER A 289 24.58 -14.87 4.13
C SER A 289 25.34 -13.73 3.41
N THR A 290 26.00 -14.08 2.32
CA THR A 290 26.62 -13.12 1.39
C THR A 290 25.65 -12.66 0.29
N GLY A 291 24.35 -13.02 0.39
CA GLY A 291 23.41 -12.77 -0.68
C GLY A 291 23.74 -13.49 -1.98
N ASP A 292 24.38 -14.65 -1.87
CA ASP A 292 24.71 -15.52 -3.00
C ASP A 292 23.47 -16.15 -3.65
N ALA A 293 23.66 -16.77 -4.80
CA ALA A 293 22.57 -17.33 -5.57
C ALA A 293 21.78 -18.41 -4.80
N VAL A 294 22.42 -19.19 -3.96
CA VAL A 294 21.80 -20.28 -3.19
C VAL A 294 20.87 -19.72 -2.10
N SER A 295 21.36 -18.74 -1.33
CA SER A 295 20.58 -18.09 -0.27
C SER A 295 19.38 -17.34 -0.84
N ILE A 296 19.52 -16.67 -1.99
CA ILE A 296 18.42 -15.98 -2.67
C ILE A 296 17.41 -16.98 -3.22
N GLU A 297 17.85 -18.06 -3.84
CA GLU A 297 16.96 -19.11 -4.35
C GLU A 297 16.13 -19.75 -3.23
N LEU A 298 16.76 -20.07 -2.11
CA LEU A 298 16.06 -20.58 -0.91
C LEU A 298 15.05 -19.57 -0.36
N ALA A 299 15.40 -18.29 -0.27
CA ALA A 299 14.51 -17.24 0.18
C ALA A 299 13.29 -17.11 -0.75
N VAL A 300 13.50 -17.13 -2.07
CA VAL A 300 12.42 -17.05 -3.07
C VAL A 300 11.53 -18.29 -3.05
N ALA A 301 12.11 -19.48 -2.95
CA ALA A 301 11.35 -20.73 -2.81
C ALA A 301 10.47 -20.70 -1.53
N THR A 302 11.00 -20.16 -0.44
CA THR A 302 10.24 -19.99 0.82
C THR A 302 9.14 -18.95 0.68
N LEU A 303 9.39 -17.82 0.01
CA LEU A 303 8.38 -16.78 -0.26
C LEU A 303 7.18 -17.34 -1.02
N PHE A 304 7.44 -18.17 -2.03
CA PHE A 304 6.42 -18.68 -2.94
C PHE A 304 5.90 -20.08 -2.59
N LYS A 305 6.23 -20.61 -1.41
CA LYS A 305 5.76 -21.93 -0.96
C LYS A 305 4.25 -22.14 -1.09
N GLU A 306 3.46 -21.08 -0.87
CA GLU A 306 2.00 -21.11 -0.94
C GLU A 306 1.45 -20.37 -2.16
N ALA A 307 2.30 -20.02 -3.12
CA ALA A 307 1.88 -19.32 -4.32
C ALA A 307 1.02 -20.20 -5.22
N LYS A 308 -0.04 -19.62 -5.76
CA LYS A 308 -0.86 -20.24 -6.81
C LYS A 308 -0.47 -19.64 -8.15
N THR A 309 0.36 -20.34 -8.90
CA THR A 309 0.86 -19.92 -10.21
C THR A 309 0.35 -20.83 -11.31
N ASP A 310 0.32 -20.30 -12.52
CA ASP A 310 0.04 -21.00 -13.78
C ASP A 310 0.89 -20.40 -14.92
N GLU A 311 0.67 -20.84 -16.15
CA GLU A 311 1.40 -20.39 -17.34
C GLU A 311 1.38 -18.87 -17.54
N GLN A 312 0.33 -18.17 -17.08
CA GLN A 312 0.22 -16.71 -17.20
C GLN A 312 0.99 -15.96 -16.10
N THR A 313 1.22 -16.57 -14.95
CA THR A 313 1.68 -15.88 -13.73
C THR A 313 3.02 -16.37 -13.19
N GLU A 314 3.52 -17.54 -13.62
CA GLU A 314 4.79 -18.13 -13.16
C GLU A 314 6.00 -17.22 -13.37
N TYR A 315 5.99 -16.37 -14.40
CA TYR A 315 7.06 -15.41 -14.68
C TYR A 315 7.34 -14.45 -13.50
N LYS A 316 6.37 -14.21 -12.61
CA LYS A 316 6.51 -13.32 -11.44
C LYS A 316 7.54 -13.87 -10.46
N THR A 317 7.61 -15.18 -10.29
CA THR A 317 8.60 -15.83 -9.42
C THR A 317 10.02 -15.56 -9.90
N VAL A 318 10.24 -15.72 -11.21
CA VAL A 318 11.53 -15.44 -11.87
C VAL A 318 11.89 -13.95 -11.76
N LEU A 319 10.91 -13.05 -11.96
CA LEU A 319 11.15 -11.61 -11.84
C LEU A 319 11.52 -11.22 -10.40
N VAL A 320 10.85 -11.76 -9.39
CA VAL A 320 11.18 -11.50 -7.98
C VAL A 320 12.58 -11.99 -7.64
N GLN A 321 12.96 -13.19 -8.09
CA GLN A 321 14.30 -13.73 -7.87
C GLN A 321 15.39 -12.82 -8.45
N ARG A 322 15.23 -12.42 -9.71
CA ARG A 322 16.18 -11.51 -10.39
C ARG A 322 16.26 -10.14 -9.72
N LEU A 323 15.10 -9.60 -9.33
CA LEU A 323 15.01 -8.29 -8.70
C LEU A 323 15.63 -8.31 -7.30
N LEU A 324 15.36 -9.36 -6.51
CA LEU A 324 15.95 -9.53 -5.18
C LEU A 324 17.48 -9.67 -5.28
N HIS A 325 17.98 -10.50 -6.20
CA HIS A 325 19.42 -10.62 -6.46
C HIS A 325 20.05 -9.25 -6.80
N HIS A 326 19.45 -8.51 -7.72
CA HIS A 326 19.93 -7.18 -8.09
C HIS A 326 19.97 -6.20 -6.92
N ILE A 327 18.93 -6.17 -6.08
CA ILE A 327 18.83 -5.30 -4.91
C ILE A 327 19.90 -5.65 -3.88
N VAL A 328 20.11 -6.92 -3.59
CA VAL A 328 21.12 -7.39 -2.63
C VAL A 328 22.52 -7.03 -3.11
N GLN A 329 22.86 -7.34 -4.36
CA GLN A 329 24.17 -7.01 -4.93
C GLN A 329 24.45 -5.50 -4.95
N ARG A 330 23.43 -4.70 -5.27
CA ARG A 330 23.55 -3.24 -5.22
C ARG A 330 23.70 -2.71 -3.79
N ALA A 331 23.04 -3.32 -2.81
CA ALA A 331 23.17 -2.94 -1.41
C ALA A 331 24.59 -3.19 -0.89
N LEU A 332 25.19 -4.34 -1.19
CA LEU A 332 26.58 -4.69 -0.80
C LEU A 332 27.64 -3.73 -1.39
N GLN A 333 27.33 -3.06 -2.49
CA GLN A 333 28.22 -2.07 -3.12
C GLN A 333 28.08 -0.64 -2.56
N GLN A 334 27.13 -0.41 -1.64
CA GLN A 334 26.84 0.91 -1.09
C GLN A 334 27.14 0.92 0.42
N PRO A 335 27.65 2.03 0.98
CA PRO A 335 27.81 2.13 2.42
C PRO A 335 26.45 2.13 3.11
N ASN A 336 26.37 1.51 4.29
CA ASN A 336 25.20 1.62 5.15
C ASN A 336 24.92 3.09 5.45
N GLN A 337 23.69 3.53 5.28
CA GLN A 337 23.28 4.86 5.71
C GLN A 337 23.24 4.90 7.25
N SER A 338 24.04 5.78 7.85
CA SER A 338 23.93 6.06 9.28
C SER A 338 22.70 6.93 9.56
N SER A 339 21.89 6.56 10.54
CA SER A 339 20.78 7.41 10.98
C SER A 339 21.31 8.73 11.53
N PRO A 340 20.91 9.91 11.01
CA PRO A 340 21.43 11.20 11.44
C PRO A 340 20.91 11.68 12.81
N LEU A 341 19.95 11.00 13.41
CA LEU A 341 19.39 11.42 14.72
C LEU A 341 20.36 11.33 15.92
N SER A 342 21.62 10.95 15.69
CA SER A 342 22.66 10.95 16.74
C SER A 342 23.52 12.21 16.79
N SER A 343 23.37 13.17 15.92
CA SER A 343 24.09 14.46 16.00
C SER A 343 23.21 15.53 16.65
N GLY A 344 23.31 15.57 17.98
CA GLY A 344 23.10 16.65 18.90
C GLY A 344 22.28 17.85 18.47
N VAL A 345 21.05 17.95 18.95
CA VAL A 345 20.53 19.25 19.34
C VAL A 345 21.21 19.59 20.68
N SER A 346 22.34 20.27 20.59
CA SER A 346 22.86 21.05 21.70
C SER A 346 22.50 22.50 21.45
N ALA A 347 21.59 23.00 22.28
CA ALA A 347 21.24 24.39 22.68
C ALA A 347 21.00 25.41 21.57
#